data_dd797cca42fba82091421909213fda06
#
_entry.id   dd797cca42fba82091421909213fda06
#
_cell.length_a   1.000
_cell.length_b   1.000
_cell.length_c   1.000
_cell.angle_alpha   90.00
_cell.angle_beta   90.00
_cell.angle_gamma   90.00
#
_symmetry.space_group_name_H-M   'P 1'
#
loop_
_entity.id
_entity.type
_entity.pdbx_description
1 polymer ?
#
loop_
_entity_poly.entity_id
_entity_poly.type
_entity_poly.pdbx_seq_one_letter_code
_entity_poly.pdbx_strand_id
1 'polypeptide(L)'
;MDLRNDQPKVVVADSLYGNHIFLAVFLLVKTVVALVRLRGTQVFYEQPKAREKGKRGAPAKHGAKFKLSTPARPADRSETFLLGSQTVALSAWHGLHLKKLPELVGLVLRVEFLRADGTPRYQRPMWLFWTGPETVALKDICWMYLWRFAIEHAFRFLKQHLGLNANQSTQTVSTDHWMWLCALAFWQLLLMREEVEGAAPAWYPHAARRETSKRTPGQVQRAALRFLVQLGTPAQSPRPAGKGNGRSKGFHPAPRRRYPVIKKAKVAPNRASASQ
;
A
#
# COMPACT_ATOMS: atom_id res chain seq x y z
N MET A 1 22.18 -7.72 3.08
CA MET A 1 20.85 -8.30 3.37
C MET A 1 20.58 -9.32 2.30
N ASP A 2 20.85 -10.56 2.61
CA ASP A 2 20.74 -11.68 1.66
C ASP A 2 19.24 -11.97 1.49
N LEU A 3 18.65 -11.53 0.41
CA LEU A 3 17.30 -11.91 0.04
C LEU A 3 17.36 -13.38 -0.35
N ARG A 4 17.03 -14.26 0.60
CA ARG A 4 16.95 -15.70 0.35
C ARG A 4 16.15 -15.90 -0.94
N ASN A 5 16.81 -16.46 -1.94
CA ASN A 5 16.29 -16.60 -3.30
C ASN A 5 15.16 -17.64 -3.41
N ASP A 6 14.90 -18.37 -2.34
CA ASP A 6 13.96 -19.49 -2.22
C ASP A 6 12.54 -19.09 -1.77
N GLN A 7 12.36 -17.84 -1.29
CA GLN A 7 11.04 -17.38 -0.85
C GLN A 7 10.32 -16.61 -1.97
N PRO A 8 9.01 -16.86 -2.18
CA PRO A 8 8.24 -16.15 -3.18
C PRO A 8 8.16 -14.66 -2.84
N LYS A 9 8.48 -13.82 -3.79
CA LYS A 9 8.34 -12.37 -3.67
C LYS A 9 6.87 -12.01 -3.86
N VAL A 10 6.29 -11.27 -2.93
CA VAL A 10 4.88 -10.90 -2.98
C VAL A 10 4.73 -9.44 -3.40
N VAL A 11 4.00 -9.22 -4.49
CA VAL A 11 3.57 -7.88 -4.90
C VAL A 11 2.17 -7.62 -4.34
N VAL A 12 2.08 -6.64 -3.45
CA VAL A 12 0.82 -6.23 -2.83
C VAL A 12 0.31 -4.96 -3.49
N ALA A 13 -0.91 -5.01 -4.05
CA ALA A 13 -1.45 -3.89 -4.81
C ALA A 13 -2.92 -3.58 -4.47
N ASP A 14 -3.35 -2.36 -4.80
CA ASP A 14 -4.69 -1.87 -4.56
C ASP A 14 -5.68 -2.35 -5.64
N SER A 15 -6.95 -2.00 -5.46
CA SER A 15 -8.08 -2.39 -6.34
C SER A 15 -7.98 -1.87 -7.78
N LEU A 16 -7.14 -0.88 -8.06
CA LEU A 16 -6.82 -0.44 -9.41
C LEU A 16 -6.08 -1.53 -10.21
N TYR A 17 -5.28 -2.34 -9.52
CA TYR A 17 -4.46 -3.42 -10.08
C TYR A 17 -5.16 -4.78 -10.10
N GLY A 18 -6.37 -4.89 -9.54
CA GLY A 18 -7.17 -6.11 -9.55
C GLY A 18 -7.79 -6.42 -10.92
N ASN A 19 -7.07 -6.18 -12.02
CA ASN A 19 -7.53 -6.37 -13.39
C ASN A 19 -6.65 -7.37 -14.15
N HIS A 20 -7.18 -7.91 -15.25
CA HIS A 20 -6.52 -8.96 -16.02
C HIS A 20 -5.20 -8.51 -16.69
N ILE A 21 -5.04 -7.22 -17.01
CA ILE A 21 -3.83 -6.71 -17.67
C ILE A 21 -2.66 -6.76 -16.69
N PHE A 22 -2.84 -6.23 -15.49
CA PHE A 22 -1.82 -6.27 -14.45
C PHE A 22 -1.50 -7.70 -14.02
N LEU A 23 -2.54 -8.51 -13.79
CA LEU A 23 -2.38 -9.87 -13.32
C LEU A 23 -1.73 -10.80 -14.35
N ALA A 24 -1.85 -10.52 -15.64
CA ALA A 24 -1.19 -11.31 -16.69
C ALA A 24 0.34 -11.29 -16.58
N VAL A 25 0.93 -10.26 -16.01
CA VAL A 25 2.38 -10.16 -15.77
C VAL A 25 2.88 -11.31 -14.90
N PHE A 26 2.07 -11.78 -13.95
CA PHE A 26 2.44 -12.86 -13.03
C PHE A 26 2.45 -14.27 -13.68
N LEU A 27 1.90 -14.41 -14.87
CA LEU A 27 2.10 -15.62 -15.68
C LEU A 27 3.51 -15.71 -16.23
N LEU A 28 4.14 -14.57 -16.48
CA LEU A 28 5.49 -14.47 -17.04
C LEU A 28 6.59 -14.60 -15.96
N VAL A 29 6.30 -14.13 -14.74
CA VAL A 29 7.27 -14.05 -13.64
C VAL A 29 6.86 -15.03 -12.53
N LYS A 30 7.23 -16.30 -12.68
CA LYS A 30 6.84 -17.39 -11.76
C LYS A 30 7.37 -17.25 -10.33
N THR A 31 8.43 -16.48 -10.13
CA THR A 31 9.04 -16.25 -8.80
C THR A 31 8.34 -15.17 -7.99
N VAL A 32 7.35 -14.50 -8.57
CA VAL A 32 6.62 -13.41 -7.94
C VAL A 32 5.13 -13.75 -7.92
N VAL A 33 4.50 -13.57 -6.78
CA VAL A 33 3.07 -13.79 -6.59
C VAL A 33 2.34 -12.48 -6.35
N ALA A 34 1.08 -12.40 -6.80
CA ALA A 34 0.24 -11.22 -6.60
C ALA A 34 -0.68 -11.38 -5.40
N LEU A 35 -0.79 -10.32 -4.62
CA LEU A 35 -1.83 -10.11 -3.62
C LEU A 35 -2.51 -8.78 -3.92
N VAL A 36 -3.68 -8.83 -4.51
CA VAL A 36 -4.37 -7.61 -4.96
C VAL A 36 -5.75 -7.47 -4.32
N ARG A 37 -6.12 -6.24 -4.00
CA ARG A 37 -7.49 -5.93 -3.59
C ARG A 37 -8.42 -5.98 -4.79
N LEU A 38 -9.61 -6.51 -4.58
CA LEU A 38 -10.65 -6.61 -5.58
C LEU A 38 -11.79 -5.60 -5.32
N ARG A 39 -12.46 -5.19 -6.37
CA ARG A 39 -13.73 -4.47 -6.26
C ARG A 39 -14.85 -5.47 -6.00
N GLY A 40 -15.75 -5.21 -5.06
CA GLY A 40 -16.84 -6.12 -4.71
C GLY A 40 -17.81 -6.45 -5.86
N THR A 41 -17.76 -5.70 -6.95
CA THR A 41 -18.54 -5.92 -8.18
C THR A 41 -17.87 -6.88 -9.17
N GLN A 42 -16.62 -7.31 -8.90
CA GLN A 42 -15.91 -8.22 -9.79
C GLN A 42 -16.54 -9.60 -9.82
N VAL A 43 -16.34 -10.26 -10.96
CA VAL A 43 -16.86 -11.59 -11.24
C VAL A 43 -15.67 -12.47 -11.61
N PHE A 44 -15.59 -13.60 -10.92
CA PHE A 44 -14.67 -14.69 -11.19
C PHE A 44 -15.39 -15.88 -11.78
N TYR A 45 -14.64 -16.86 -12.20
CA TYR A 45 -15.13 -18.11 -12.76
C TYR A 45 -14.38 -19.28 -12.13
N GLU A 46 -15.08 -20.35 -11.90
CA GLU A 46 -14.49 -21.63 -11.54
C GLU A 46 -13.76 -22.27 -12.72
N GLN A 47 -12.91 -23.24 -12.42
CA GLN A 47 -12.31 -24.06 -13.47
C GLN A 47 -13.40 -24.84 -14.22
N PRO A 48 -13.28 -24.98 -15.54
CA PRO A 48 -14.22 -25.76 -16.31
C PRO A 48 -14.17 -27.22 -15.85
N LYS A 49 -15.33 -27.88 -15.81
CA LYS A 49 -15.39 -29.32 -15.59
C LYS A 49 -14.65 -30.05 -16.71
N ALA A 50 -14.03 -31.18 -16.36
CA ALA A 50 -13.40 -32.04 -17.33
C ALA A 50 -14.38 -32.41 -18.45
N ARG A 51 -13.90 -32.35 -19.70
CA ARG A 51 -14.73 -32.65 -20.84
C ARG A 51 -15.10 -34.14 -20.85
N GLU A 52 -16.37 -34.43 -21.00
CA GLU A 52 -16.84 -35.78 -21.22
C GLU A 52 -16.34 -36.29 -22.59
N LYS A 53 -15.82 -37.51 -22.62
CA LYS A 53 -15.37 -38.16 -23.87
C LYS A 53 -16.54 -38.25 -24.85
N GLY A 54 -16.29 -37.82 -26.11
CA GLY A 54 -17.30 -37.92 -27.20
C GLY A 54 -18.11 -36.63 -27.47
N LYS A 55 -18.09 -35.61 -26.62
CA LYS A 55 -18.75 -34.33 -26.92
C LYS A 55 -18.02 -33.55 -28.00
N ARG A 56 -18.73 -33.09 -29.04
CA ARG A 56 -18.22 -32.19 -30.09
C ARG A 56 -18.17 -30.72 -29.59
N GLY A 57 -17.33 -29.90 -30.18
CA GLY A 57 -17.19 -28.47 -29.89
C GLY A 57 -15.89 -28.09 -29.19
N ALA A 58 -15.60 -26.79 -29.04
CA ALA A 58 -14.44 -26.29 -28.32
C ALA A 58 -14.56 -26.56 -26.82
N PRO A 59 -13.45 -26.87 -26.11
CA PRO A 59 -13.46 -27.03 -24.65
C PRO A 59 -13.94 -25.73 -23.96
N ALA A 60 -14.77 -25.89 -22.93
CA ALA A 60 -15.16 -24.75 -22.10
C ALA A 60 -13.92 -24.13 -21.42
N LYS A 61 -13.77 -22.81 -21.51
CA LYS A 61 -12.69 -22.08 -20.84
C LYS A 61 -13.02 -21.71 -19.39
N HIS A 62 -14.30 -21.74 -19.02
CA HIS A 62 -14.80 -21.30 -17.73
C HIS A 62 -15.83 -22.28 -17.19
N GLY A 63 -15.82 -22.48 -15.87
CA GLY A 63 -16.87 -23.15 -15.14
C GLY A 63 -17.97 -22.19 -14.67
N ALA A 64 -18.51 -22.44 -13.49
CA ALA A 64 -19.57 -21.64 -12.90
C ALA A 64 -19.11 -20.21 -12.61
N LYS A 65 -20.07 -19.28 -12.74
CA LYS A 65 -19.83 -17.86 -12.46
C LYS A 65 -19.86 -17.61 -10.96
N PHE A 66 -18.84 -16.93 -10.44
CA PHE A 66 -18.69 -16.56 -9.04
C PHE A 66 -18.70 -15.04 -8.89
N LYS A 67 -19.74 -14.49 -8.27
CA LYS A 67 -19.88 -13.06 -8.00
C LYS A 67 -19.41 -12.78 -6.58
N LEU A 68 -18.51 -11.80 -6.39
CA LEU A 68 -18.01 -11.42 -5.04
C LEU A 68 -19.14 -10.86 -4.15
N SER A 69 -20.10 -10.14 -4.73
CA SER A 69 -21.23 -9.60 -3.98
C SER A 69 -22.16 -10.67 -3.39
N THR A 70 -22.30 -11.81 -4.07
CA THR A 70 -23.17 -12.93 -3.72
C THR A 70 -22.49 -14.23 -4.10
N PRO A 71 -21.58 -14.75 -3.24
CA PRO A 71 -20.90 -16.02 -3.49
C PRO A 71 -21.90 -17.16 -3.70
N ALA A 72 -21.76 -17.87 -4.81
CA ALA A 72 -22.70 -18.94 -5.20
C ALA A 72 -22.49 -20.26 -4.45
N ARG A 73 -21.37 -20.39 -3.73
CA ARG A 73 -21.02 -21.59 -2.94
C ARG A 73 -20.43 -21.20 -1.58
N PRO A 74 -20.49 -22.11 -0.59
CA PRO A 74 -19.83 -21.90 0.70
C PRO A 74 -18.32 -21.72 0.52
N ALA A 75 -17.67 -21.12 1.49
CA ALA A 75 -16.21 -21.00 1.52
C ALA A 75 -15.56 -22.36 1.67
N ASP A 76 -14.44 -22.58 0.96
CA ASP A 76 -13.66 -23.81 1.06
C ASP A 76 -12.86 -23.84 2.38
N ARG A 77 -12.45 -22.65 2.85
CA ARG A 77 -11.77 -22.47 4.13
C ARG A 77 -12.29 -21.21 4.81
N SER A 78 -12.45 -21.30 6.14
CA SER A 78 -12.81 -20.15 6.98
C SER A 78 -11.92 -20.13 8.22
N GLU A 79 -11.51 -18.93 8.62
CA GLU A 79 -10.65 -18.72 9.78
C GLU A 79 -11.06 -17.43 10.49
N THR A 80 -10.95 -17.41 11.81
CA THR A 80 -11.16 -16.18 12.59
C THR A 80 -9.94 -15.96 13.48
N PHE A 81 -9.44 -14.74 13.54
CA PHE A 81 -8.28 -14.39 14.36
C PHE A 81 -8.41 -13.00 14.97
N LEU A 82 -7.59 -12.71 15.97
CA LEU A 82 -7.52 -11.40 16.62
C LEU A 82 -6.41 -10.55 16.01
N LEU A 83 -6.77 -9.35 15.56
CA LEU A 83 -5.88 -8.32 15.11
C LEU A 83 -5.85 -7.18 16.15
N GLY A 84 -4.95 -7.27 17.13
CA GLY A 84 -5.02 -6.43 18.31
C GLY A 84 -6.29 -6.72 19.12
N SER A 85 -7.14 -5.73 19.31
CA SER A 85 -8.45 -5.86 19.99
C SER A 85 -9.61 -6.17 19.03
N GLN A 86 -9.33 -6.39 17.74
CA GLN A 86 -10.35 -6.52 16.70
C GLN A 86 -10.42 -7.95 16.17
N THR A 87 -11.59 -8.53 16.13
CA THR A 87 -11.84 -9.84 15.52
C THR A 87 -11.94 -9.69 14.01
N VAL A 88 -11.25 -10.57 13.28
CA VAL A 88 -11.27 -10.61 11.82
C VAL A 88 -11.71 -11.99 11.37
N ALA A 89 -12.78 -12.04 10.57
CA ALA A 89 -13.26 -13.26 9.94
C ALA A 89 -12.80 -13.32 8.49
N LEU A 90 -12.27 -14.48 8.11
CA LEU A 90 -11.75 -14.78 6.79
C LEU A 90 -12.56 -15.90 6.16
N SER A 91 -12.90 -15.75 4.88
CA SER A 91 -13.53 -16.80 4.07
C SER A 91 -12.80 -16.88 2.73
N ALA A 92 -12.40 -18.07 2.32
CA ALA A 92 -11.59 -18.27 1.12
C ALA A 92 -12.21 -19.26 0.15
N TRP A 93 -12.07 -18.96 -1.14
CA TRP A 93 -12.51 -19.80 -2.25
C TRP A 93 -11.33 -20.03 -3.19
N HIS A 94 -11.02 -21.28 -3.43
CA HIS A 94 -9.93 -21.73 -4.28
C HIS A 94 -10.39 -21.92 -5.74
N GLY A 95 -9.44 -22.03 -6.65
CA GLY A 95 -9.69 -22.41 -8.03
C GLY A 95 -10.42 -21.37 -8.86
N LEU A 96 -10.35 -20.09 -8.50
CA LEU A 96 -11.05 -19.02 -9.18
C LEU A 96 -10.10 -18.24 -10.11
N HIS A 97 -10.65 -17.81 -11.26
CA HIS A 97 -9.91 -17.02 -12.25
C HIS A 97 -10.79 -15.92 -12.87
N LEU A 98 -10.15 -14.91 -13.45
CA LEU A 98 -10.85 -13.86 -14.19
C LEU A 98 -11.25 -14.36 -15.59
N LYS A 99 -12.40 -13.89 -16.13
CA LYS A 99 -12.87 -14.26 -17.47
C LYS A 99 -11.82 -14.07 -18.57
N LYS A 100 -11.05 -12.97 -18.51
CA LYS A 100 -10.04 -12.64 -19.52
C LYS A 100 -8.65 -13.21 -19.21
N LEU A 101 -8.53 -14.00 -18.15
CA LEU A 101 -7.25 -14.57 -17.72
C LEU A 101 -7.50 -15.93 -17.04
N PRO A 102 -8.01 -16.94 -17.80
CA PRO A 102 -8.33 -18.25 -17.24
C PRO A 102 -7.11 -19.06 -16.81
N GLU A 103 -5.92 -18.72 -17.32
CA GLU A 103 -4.66 -19.38 -17.03
C GLU A 103 -4.15 -19.04 -15.62
N LEU A 104 -4.53 -17.88 -15.08
CA LEU A 104 -4.14 -17.46 -13.74
C LEU A 104 -5.23 -17.82 -12.74
N VAL A 105 -5.05 -18.96 -12.12
CA VAL A 105 -5.93 -19.46 -11.06
C VAL A 105 -5.39 -19.04 -9.72
N GLY A 106 -6.28 -18.69 -8.81
CA GLY A 106 -5.88 -18.26 -7.48
C GLY A 106 -6.99 -18.43 -6.45
N LEU A 107 -6.70 -17.90 -5.26
CA LEU A 107 -7.58 -17.88 -4.12
C LEU A 107 -8.21 -16.50 -3.98
N VAL A 108 -9.53 -16.46 -3.87
CA VAL A 108 -10.28 -15.25 -3.48
C VAL A 108 -10.53 -15.30 -1.99
N LEU A 109 -10.15 -14.24 -1.28
CA LEU A 109 -10.29 -14.12 0.17
C LEU A 109 -11.24 -12.96 0.50
N ARG A 110 -12.26 -13.23 1.28
CA ARG A 110 -13.14 -12.25 1.92
C ARG A 110 -12.64 -11.98 3.34
N VAL A 111 -12.47 -10.71 3.66
CA VAL A 111 -12.01 -10.26 4.97
C VAL A 111 -13.07 -9.36 5.58
N GLU A 112 -13.56 -9.73 6.74
CA GLU A 112 -14.56 -8.97 7.50
C GLU A 112 -14.01 -8.65 8.90
N PHE A 113 -14.04 -7.39 9.24
CA PHE A 113 -13.74 -6.93 10.59
C PHE A 113 -15.02 -6.94 11.40
N LEU A 114 -15.03 -7.63 12.52
CA LEU A 114 -16.21 -7.79 13.36
C LEU A 114 -16.16 -6.85 14.56
N ARG A 115 -17.34 -6.43 15.02
CA ARG A 115 -17.54 -5.76 16.30
C ARG A 115 -17.55 -6.81 17.42
N ALA A 116 -17.60 -6.35 18.68
CA ALA A 116 -17.68 -7.24 19.83
C ALA A 116 -18.96 -8.10 19.86
N ASP A 117 -20.01 -7.64 19.24
CA ASP A 117 -21.30 -8.33 19.08
C ASP A 117 -21.29 -9.36 17.90
N GLY A 118 -20.16 -9.52 17.21
CA GLY A 118 -20.04 -10.41 16.05
C GLY A 118 -20.56 -9.83 14.75
N THR A 119 -21.13 -8.63 14.74
CA THR A 119 -21.62 -7.98 13.51
C THR A 119 -20.48 -7.36 12.70
N PRO A 120 -20.60 -7.29 11.36
CA PRO A 120 -19.60 -6.63 10.54
C PRO A 120 -19.42 -5.16 10.91
N ARG A 121 -18.18 -4.72 11.09
CA ARG A 121 -17.84 -3.32 11.37
C ARG A 121 -18.06 -2.41 10.17
N TYR A 122 -17.80 -2.93 8.99
CA TYR A 122 -17.91 -2.19 7.73
C TYR A 122 -19.03 -2.77 6.87
N GLN A 123 -19.73 -1.88 6.17
CA GLN A 123 -20.85 -2.24 5.30
C GLN A 123 -20.45 -3.17 4.15
N ARG A 124 -19.19 -3.10 3.73
CA ARG A 124 -18.67 -3.91 2.62
C ARG A 124 -17.42 -4.66 3.09
N PRO A 125 -17.35 -5.97 2.84
CA PRO A 125 -16.16 -6.74 3.10
C PRO A 125 -15.02 -6.31 2.19
N MET A 126 -13.78 -6.54 2.63
CA MET A 126 -12.61 -6.42 1.79
C MET A 126 -12.39 -7.72 1.05
N TRP A 127 -12.18 -7.64 -0.26
CA TRP A 127 -11.91 -8.78 -1.11
C TRP A 127 -10.48 -8.73 -1.61
N LEU A 128 -9.78 -9.86 -1.53
CA LEU A 128 -8.39 -10.02 -1.97
C LEU A 128 -8.30 -11.17 -2.97
N PHE A 129 -7.36 -11.08 -3.91
CA PHE A 129 -6.99 -12.16 -4.80
C PHE A 129 -5.53 -12.51 -4.58
N TRP A 130 -5.27 -13.77 -4.32
CA TRP A 130 -3.95 -14.34 -4.04
C TRP A 130 -3.59 -15.37 -5.10
N THR A 131 -2.42 -15.23 -5.72
CA THR A 131 -1.92 -16.14 -6.78
C THR A 131 -0.80 -17.05 -6.30
N GLY A 132 -0.46 -16.97 -5.03
CA GLY A 132 0.62 -17.78 -4.45
C GLY A 132 0.15 -19.14 -3.95
N PRO A 133 1.04 -19.85 -3.25
CA PRO A 133 0.76 -21.19 -2.75
C PRO A 133 -0.47 -21.21 -1.80
N GLU A 134 -1.27 -22.25 -1.92
CA GLU A 134 -2.45 -22.46 -1.07
C GLU A 134 -2.08 -22.86 0.37
N THR A 135 -0.84 -23.25 0.59
CA THR A 135 -0.30 -23.63 1.92
C THR A 135 -0.13 -22.44 2.85
N VAL A 136 -0.13 -21.22 2.32
CA VAL A 136 -0.02 -19.99 3.12
C VAL A 136 -1.27 -19.82 3.97
N ALA A 137 -1.10 -19.52 5.26
CA ALA A 137 -2.23 -19.31 6.17
C ALA A 137 -3.03 -18.06 5.76
N LEU A 138 -4.36 -18.14 5.85
CA LEU A 138 -5.23 -17.01 5.42
C LEU A 138 -4.96 -15.75 6.22
N LYS A 139 -4.64 -15.88 7.51
CA LYS A 139 -4.23 -14.76 8.36
C LYS A 139 -2.99 -14.04 7.83
N ASP A 140 -2.01 -14.78 7.31
CA ASP A 140 -0.77 -14.20 6.80
C ASP A 140 -1.00 -13.46 5.49
N ILE A 141 -1.87 -13.97 4.60
CA ILE A 141 -2.31 -13.27 3.39
C ILE A 141 -3.01 -11.96 3.78
N CYS A 142 -3.89 -11.99 4.76
CA CYS A 142 -4.57 -10.80 5.27
C CYS A 142 -3.55 -9.79 5.84
N TRP A 143 -2.62 -10.26 6.65
CA TRP A 143 -1.56 -9.44 7.23
C TRP A 143 -0.68 -8.77 6.17
N MET A 144 -0.21 -9.51 5.18
CA MET A 144 0.58 -8.96 4.08
C MET A 144 -0.15 -7.81 3.37
N TYR A 145 -1.47 -7.95 3.16
CA TYR A 145 -2.25 -6.89 2.56
C TYR A 145 -2.38 -5.66 3.48
N LEU A 146 -2.63 -5.86 4.76
CA LEU A 146 -2.75 -4.76 5.73
C LEU A 146 -1.45 -3.99 5.89
N TRP A 147 -0.31 -4.67 5.79
CA TRP A 147 1.01 -4.03 5.83
C TRP A 147 1.28 -3.09 4.66
N ARG A 148 0.54 -3.21 3.56
CA ARG A 148 0.61 -2.24 2.46
C ARG A 148 0.42 -0.80 2.93
N PHE A 149 -0.41 -0.58 3.93
CA PHE A 149 -0.60 0.75 4.52
C PHE A 149 0.66 1.34 5.15
N ALA A 150 1.63 0.52 5.51
CA ALA A 150 2.90 0.99 6.07
C ALA A 150 3.63 1.92 5.09
N ILE A 151 3.53 1.69 3.78
CA ILE A 151 4.15 2.54 2.76
C ILE A 151 3.52 3.94 2.73
N GLU A 152 2.20 4.03 2.91
CA GLU A 152 1.50 5.32 2.96
C GLU A 152 1.92 6.14 4.19
N HIS A 153 2.08 5.48 5.33
CA HIS A 153 2.60 6.11 6.54
C HIS A 153 4.06 6.54 6.38
N ALA A 154 4.90 5.71 5.74
CA ALA A 154 6.29 6.05 5.44
C ALA A 154 6.37 7.29 4.53
N PHE A 155 5.64 7.31 3.42
CA PHE A 155 5.61 8.47 2.51
C PHE A 155 5.04 9.73 3.18
N ARG A 156 4.03 9.58 4.02
CA ARG A 156 3.50 10.71 4.80
C ARG A 156 4.58 11.27 5.72
N PHE A 157 5.29 10.42 6.43
CA PHE A 157 6.37 10.84 7.32
C PHE A 157 7.51 11.50 6.55
N LEU A 158 7.96 10.90 5.45
CA LEU A 158 8.98 11.46 4.55
C LEU A 158 8.60 12.85 4.06
N LYS A 159 7.34 13.05 3.64
CA LYS A 159 6.85 14.35 3.14
C LYS A 159 6.68 15.39 4.25
N GLN A 160 6.11 15.01 5.39
CA GLN A 160 5.72 15.94 6.44
C GLN A 160 6.85 16.25 7.44
N HIS A 161 7.76 15.30 7.65
CA HIS A 161 8.79 15.40 8.70
C HIS A 161 10.21 15.42 8.17
N LEU A 162 10.49 14.81 7.03
CA LEU A 162 11.83 14.76 6.44
C LEU A 162 11.95 15.62 5.15
N GLY A 163 10.90 16.34 4.78
CA GLY A 163 10.95 17.31 3.69
C GLY A 163 11.12 16.71 2.29
N LEU A 164 10.65 15.48 2.05
CA LEU A 164 10.76 14.82 0.73
C LEU A 164 10.23 15.70 -0.42
N ASN A 165 9.18 16.48 -0.15
CA ASN A 165 8.55 17.39 -1.11
C ASN A 165 9.07 18.83 -1.04
N ALA A 166 10.07 19.10 -0.21
CA ALA A 166 10.65 20.43 -0.06
C ALA A 166 11.73 20.75 -1.11
N ASN A 167 12.14 19.76 -1.91
CA ASN A 167 13.10 19.94 -2.97
C ASN A 167 12.55 20.87 -4.05
N GLN A 168 13.28 21.93 -4.35
CA GLN A 168 12.98 22.90 -5.42
C GLN A 168 13.98 22.83 -6.58
N SER A 169 14.86 21.83 -6.60
CA SER A 169 15.82 21.66 -7.67
C SER A 169 15.12 21.31 -8.99
N THR A 170 15.57 21.92 -10.08
CA THR A 170 15.16 21.58 -11.44
C THR A 170 16.03 20.49 -12.06
N GLN A 171 17.13 20.12 -11.40
CA GLN A 171 18.07 19.10 -11.86
C GLN A 171 17.66 17.73 -11.31
N THR A 172 17.56 16.74 -12.18
CA THR A 172 17.17 15.37 -11.83
C THR A 172 18.14 14.74 -10.82
N VAL A 173 19.45 14.91 -11.05
CA VAL A 173 20.49 14.37 -10.16
C VAL A 173 20.37 14.92 -8.74
N SER A 174 20.16 16.23 -8.59
CA SER A 174 19.98 16.85 -7.27
C SER A 174 18.69 16.36 -6.59
N THR A 175 17.65 16.11 -7.36
CA THR A 175 16.39 15.56 -6.87
C THR A 175 16.60 14.13 -6.38
N ASP A 176 17.33 13.31 -7.12
CA ASP A 176 17.64 11.94 -6.72
C ASP A 176 18.46 11.91 -5.43
N HIS A 177 19.49 12.74 -5.32
CA HIS A 177 20.28 12.86 -4.09
C HIS A 177 19.41 13.27 -2.90
N TRP A 178 18.48 14.20 -3.09
CA TRP A 178 17.55 14.64 -2.05
C TRP A 178 16.64 13.49 -1.60
N MET A 179 16.11 12.72 -2.53
CA MET A 179 15.27 11.55 -2.23
C MET A 179 16.04 10.50 -1.43
N TRP A 180 17.30 10.22 -1.82
CA TRP A 180 18.17 9.30 -1.09
C TRP A 180 18.49 9.80 0.32
N LEU A 181 18.78 11.07 0.51
CA LEU A 181 19.01 11.65 1.84
C LEU A 181 17.78 11.49 2.74
N CYS A 182 16.59 11.77 2.23
CA CYS A 182 15.35 11.56 2.98
C CYS A 182 15.14 10.07 3.33
N ALA A 183 15.42 9.16 2.41
CA ALA A 183 15.30 7.72 2.63
C ALA A 183 16.32 7.23 3.68
N LEU A 184 17.55 7.68 3.60
CA LEU A 184 18.61 7.35 4.58
C LEU A 184 18.27 7.89 5.97
N ALA A 185 17.80 9.13 6.07
CA ALA A 185 17.36 9.71 7.33
C ALA A 185 16.20 8.91 7.95
N PHE A 186 15.23 8.49 7.13
CA PHE A 186 14.15 7.62 7.59
C PHE A 186 14.67 6.28 8.10
N TRP A 187 15.60 5.68 7.38
CA TRP A 187 16.23 4.41 7.78
C TRP A 187 17.01 4.53 9.08
N GLN A 188 17.78 5.59 9.25
CA GLN A 188 18.48 5.88 10.52
C GLN A 188 17.49 5.93 11.70
N LEU A 189 16.33 6.60 11.53
CA LEU A 189 15.31 6.63 12.57
C LEU A 189 14.74 5.23 12.88
N LEU A 190 14.62 4.35 11.88
CA LEU A 190 14.19 2.98 12.10
C LEU A 190 15.24 2.16 12.86
N LEU A 191 16.53 2.33 12.55
CA LEU A 191 17.62 1.65 13.23
C LEU A 191 17.79 2.14 14.68
N MET A 192 17.63 3.44 14.92
CA MET A 192 17.71 4.03 16.26
C MET A 192 16.50 3.72 17.16
N ARG A 193 15.51 2.99 16.66
CA ARG A 193 14.26 2.74 17.38
C ARG A 193 14.45 2.04 18.73
N GLU A 194 15.42 1.16 18.81
CA GLU A 194 15.73 0.37 20.02
C GLU A 194 16.76 1.07 20.92
N GLU A 195 17.65 1.87 20.32
CA GLU A 195 18.71 2.58 21.02
C GLU A 195 18.22 3.83 21.77
N VAL A 196 17.18 4.47 21.23
CA VAL A 196 16.68 5.70 21.84
C VAL A 196 15.67 5.36 22.93
N GLU A 197 16.11 5.44 24.19
CA GLU A 197 15.22 5.38 25.34
C GLU A 197 14.27 6.58 25.33
N GLY A 198 13.00 6.27 25.12
CA GLY A 198 11.99 7.31 25.08
C GLY A 198 11.52 7.65 26.48
N ALA A 199 12.18 8.55 27.13
CA ALA A 199 11.53 9.30 28.19
C ALA A 199 10.33 10.02 27.54
N ALA A 200 9.13 9.46 27.71
CA ALA A 200 7.94 10.20 27.37
C ALA A 200 7.96 11.50 28.17
N PRO A 201 7.61 12.64 27.56
CA PRO A 201 7.53 13.88 28.31
C PRO A 201 6.59 13.68 29.51
N ALA A 202 6.96 14.18 30.68
CA ALA A 202 6.19 14.04 31.92
C ALA A 202 4.72 14.52 31.79
N TRP A 203 4.46 15.39 30.80
CA TRP A 203 3.12 15.90 30.48
C TRP A 203 2.29 14.97 29.55
N TYR A 204 2.84 13.83 29.13
CA TYR A 204 2.13 12.90 28.25
C TYR A 204 1.47 11.78 29.06
N PRO A 205 0.20 11.87 29.44
CA PRO A 205 -0.44 10.99 30.43
C PRO A 205 -0.59 9.53 29.98
N HIS A 206 -0.35 9.23 28.70
CA HIS A 206 -0.50 7.89 28.15
C HIS A 206 0.83 7.16 27.88
N ALA A 207 1.94 7.70 28.38
CA ALA A 207 3.26 7.11 28.17
C ALA A 207 3.40 5.74 28.81
N ALA A 208 2.92 5.58 30.03
CA ALA A 208 2.97 4.33 30.79
C ALA A 208 2.16 3.18 30.14
N ARG A 209 1.18 3.50 29.32
CA ARG A 209 0.28 2.50 28.69
C ARG A 209 0.83 1.87 27.40
N ARG A 210 2.00 2.33 26.91
CA ARG A 210 2.59 1.91 25.62
C ARG A 210 4.00 1.34 25.71
N GLU A 211 4.42 0.85 26.84
CA GLU A 211 5.76 0.26 27.01
C GLU A 211 6.05 -0.93 26.11
N THR A 212 5.02 -1.59 25.59
CA THR A 212 5.16 -2.77 24.71
C THR A 212 5.07 -2.47 23.21
N SER A 213 4.71 -1.25 22.79
CA SER A 213 4.58 -0.94 21.37
C SER A 213 5.85 -0.35 20.80
N LYS A 214 6.32 -0.88 19.65
CA LYS A 214 7.46 -0.31 18.92
C LYS A 214 7.24 1.18 18.62
N ARG A 215 8.24 2.01 18.92
CA ARG A 215 8.18 3.46 18.73
C ARG A 215 7.96 3.82 17.26
N THR A 216 7.16 4.85 17.03
CA THR A 216 6.97 5.41 15.69
C THR A 216 8.18 6.24 15.28
N PRO A 217 8.49 6.39 13.97
CA PRO A 217 9.61 7.23 13.51
C PRO A 217 9.58 8.65 14.06
N GLY A 218 8.40 9.26 14.23
CA GLY A 218 8.26 10.58 14.81
C GLY A 218 8.58 10.65 16.32
N GLN A 219 8.34 9.57 17.07
CA GLN A 219 8.77 9.47 18.47
C GLN A 219 10.28 9.33 18.55
N VAL A 220 10.88 8.50 17.67
CA VAL A 220 12.32 8.34 17.58
C VAL A 220 13.01 9.66 17.21
N GLN A 221 12.48 10.39 16.22
CA GLN A 221 13.01 11.69 15.80
C GLN A 221 13.09 12.68 16.97
N ARG A 222 12.03 12.79 17.77
CA ARG A 222 12.01 13.68 18.95
C ARG A 222 12.97 13.23 20.03
N ALA A 223 13.09 11.93 20.25
CA ALA A 223 14.01 11.38 21.23
C ALA A 223 15.48 11.45 20.76
N ALA A 224 15.73 11.19 19.47
CA ALA A 224 17.04 11.31 18.85
C ALA A 224 17.62 12.72 18.95
N LEU A 225 16.79 13.76 18.86
CA LEU A 225 17.25 15.14 19.05
C LEU A 225 17.91 15.34 20.42
N ARG A 226 17.35 14.77 21.49
CA ARG A 226 17.92 14.83 22.84
C ARG A 226 19.21 14.02 22.94
N PHE A 227 19.26 12.86 22.31
CA PHE A 227 20.44 12.00 22.28
C PHE A 227 21.60 12.67 21.53
N LEU A 228 21.33 13.29 20.39
CA LEU A 228 22.33 14.03 19.62
C LEU A 228 22.90 15.24 20.39
N VAL A 229 22.08 15.92 21.20
CA VAL A 229 22.52 16.99 22.05
C VAL A 229 23.50 16.48 23.13
N GLN A 230 23.28 15.29 23.69
CA GLN A 230 24.15 14.67 24.69
C GLN A 230 25.45 14.17 24.07
N LEU A 231 25.42 13.62 22.86
CA LEU A 231 26.62 13.17 22.15
C LEU A 231 27.49 14.34 21.67
N GLY A 232 26.92 15.53 21.61
CA GLY A 232 27.54 16.65 20.91
C GLY A 232 27.55 16.42 19.41
N THR A 233 27.46 17.47 18.64
CA THR A 233 27.62 17.40 17.19
C THR A 233 28.88 18.10 16.77
N PRO A 234 29.69 17.53 15.87
CA PRO A 234 30.86 18.22 15.32
C PRO A 234 30.44 19.43 14.44
N ALA A 235 29.15 19.48 14.06
CA ALA A 235 28.60 20.58 13.29
C ALA A 235 28.38 21.79 14.20
N GLN A 236 29.08 22.88 13.93
CA GLN A 236 28.74 24.17 14.49
C GLN A 236 27.34 24.59 14.00
N SER A 237 26.56 25.23 14.87
CA SER A 237 25.32 25.86 14.45
C SER A 237 25.59 26.71 13.21
N PRO A 238 24.80 26.57 12.12
CA PRO A 238 25.02 27.35 10.93
C PRO A 238 25.01 28.84 11.33
N ARG A 239 26.15 29.50 11.20
CA ARG A 239 26.20 30.95 11.39
C ARG A 239 25.27 31.55 10.37
N PRO A 240 24.35 32.43 10.75
CA PRO A 240 23.55 33.13 9.75
C PRO A 240 24.53 33.77 8.77
N ALA A 241 24.52 33.37 7.54
CA ALA A 241 25.23 34.08 6.50
C ALA A 241 24.74 35.53 6.61
N GLY A 242 25.68 36.47 6.86
CA GLY A 242 25.36 37.88 6.92
C GLY A 242 24.50 38.28 5.69
N LYS A 243 23.93 39.45 5.68
CA LYS A 243 23.15 39.91 4.51
C LYS A 243 23.95 39.57 3.25
N GLY A 244 23.45 38.62 2.44
CA GLY A 244 24.08 38.29 1.16
C GLY A 244 24.30 39.56 0.39
N ASN A 245 25.34 39.63 -0.46
CA ASN A 245 25.77 40.81 -1.20
C ASN A 245 24.64 41.44 -2.05
N GLY A 246 23.43 40.87 -1.99
CA GLY A 246 22.31 41.35 -2.79
C GLY A 246 22.55 41.11 -4.30
N ARG A 247 21.61 41.51 -5.07
CA ARG A 247 21.76 41.54 -6.53
C ARG A 247 22.57 42.75 -6.90
N SER A 248 23.52 42.62 -7.86
CA SER A 248 24.25 43.73 -8.40
C SER A 248 23.28 44.83 -8.90
N LYS A 249 23.64 46.09 -8.69
CA LYS A 249 22.82 47.20 -9.11
C LYS A 249 22.57 47.11 -10.63
N GLY A 250 21.30 47.06 -11.04
CA GLY A 250 20.93 46.87 -12.45
C GLY A 250 20.69 45.43 -12.91
N PHE A 251 20.83 44.42 -12.00
CA PHE A 251 20.49 43.06 -12.36
C PHE A 251 18.96 42.84 -12.44
N HIS A 252 18.47 42.59 -13.62
CA HIS A 252 17.11 42.15 -13.86
C HIS A 252 17.11 40.65 -14.19
N PRO A 253 16.41 39.78 -13.42
CA PRO A 253 16.29 38.38 -13.78
C PRO A 253 15.56 38.25 -15.11
N ALA A 254 16.01 37.36 -15.97
CA ALA A 254 15.29 37.04 -17.18
C ALA A 254 13.81 36.69 -16.87
N PRO A 255 12.86 37.23 -17.66
CA PRO A 255 11.46 36.93 -17.43
C PRO A 255 11.23 35.44 -17.49
N ARG A 256 10.56 34.87 -16.47
CA ARG A 256 10.22 33.46 -16.44
C ARG A 256 9.32 33.11 -17.62
N ARG A 257 9.66 32.06 -18.33
CA ARG A 257 8.82 31.51 -19.40
C ARG A 257 7.43 31.21 -18.83
N ARG A 258 6.40 31.90 -19.26
CA ARG A 258 5.03 31.67 -18.87
C ARG A 258 4.47 30.59 -19.78
N TYR A 259 4.08 29.47 -19.20
CA TYR A 259 3.35 28.45 -19.95
C TYR A 259 1.87 28.79 -19.97
N PRO A 260 1.17 28.55 -21.10
CA PRO A 260 -0.26 28.81 -21.19
C PRO A 260 -1.01 27.97 -20.14
N VAL A 261 -1.96 28.60 -19.46
CA VAL A 261 -2.82 27.88 -18.49
C VAL A 261 -3.75 27.00 -19.28
N ILE A 262 -3.60 25.68 -19.11
CA ILE A 262 -4.53 24.70 -19.67
C ILE A 262 -5.81 24.74 -18.81
N LYS A 263 -6.83 25.47 -19.30
CA LYS A 263 -8.17 25.42 -18.69
C LYS A 263 -8.85 24.13 -19.12
N LYS A 264 -9.27 23.31 -18.16
CA LYS A 264 -10.17 22.18 -18.47
C LYS A 264 -11.44 22.75 -19.10
N ALA A 265 -11.81 22.22 -20.26
CA ALA A 265 -13.08 22.56 -20.89
C ALA A 265 -14.23 22.26 -19.88
N LYS A 266 -15.10 23.23 -19.64
CA LYS A 266 -16.31 22.99 -18.87
C LYS A 266 -17.15 21.99 -19.65
N VAL A 267 -17.31 20.78 -19.10
CA VAL A 267 -18.28 19.83 -19.63
C VAL A 267 -19.66 20.48 -19.45
N ALA A 268 -20.31 20.79 -20.54
CA ALA A 268 -21.68 21.29 -20.50
C ALA A 268 -22.58 20.23 -19.83
N PRO A 269 -23.47 20.63 -18.90
CA PRO A 269 -24.40 19.67 -18.31
C PRO A 269 -25.29 19.10 -19.42
N ASN A 270 -25.31 17.78 -19.52
CA ASN A 270 -26.19 17.05 -20.44
C ASN A 270 -27.63 17.41 -20.09
N ARG A 271 -28.27 18.26 -20.87
CA ARG A 271 -29.71 18.48 -20.80
C ARG A 271 -30.36 17.20 -21.29
N ALA A 272 -30.72 16.32 -20.33
CA ALA A 272 -31.65 15.25 -20.58
C ALA A 272 -32.96 15.91 -21.07
N SER A 273 -33.30 15.62 -22.31
CA SER A 273 -34.57 15.98 -22.93
C SER A 273 -35.73 15.41 -22.10
N ALA A 274 -36.41 16.31 -21.39
CA ALA A 274 -37.78 16.07 -21.00
C ALA A 274 -38.63 16.29 -22.27
N SER A 275 -39.22 15.24 -22.78
CA SER A 275 -40.33 15.33 -23.72
C SER A 275 -41.20 14.09 -23.57
N GLN A 276 -42.41 14.39 -23.09
CA GLN A 276 -43.73 13.74 -23.33
C GLN A 276 -43.90 12.34 -22.75
#